data_b5931d9421bcb2497f9b2b05c780ce60
#
_entry.id   b5931d9421bcb2497f9b2b05c780ce60
#
_cell.length_a   1.000
_cell.length_b   1.000
_cell.length_c   1.000
_cell.angle_alpha   90.00
_cell.angle_beta   90.00
_cell.angle_gamma   90.00
#
_symmetry.space_group_name_H-M   'P 1'
#
loop_
_entity.id
_entity.type
_entity.pdbx_description
1 polymer ?
#
loop_
_entity_poly.entity_id
_entity_poly.type
_entity_poly.pdbx_seq_one_letter_code
_entity_poly.pdbx_strand_id
1 'polypeptide(L)'
;MPSHPHRPDPAAAPSAPARPLLPPESLLPAETLGSAWGDSRGMEPGPLAEALLNHLPEFLPTYRSLVEACDDDPGEPVLLMELADLVSARLAAQAAGRSLLERALGVIEGLIESLAGDESRREQVGIAFFDSFSPESRRLLTPWLGPQSIEVLEALETSPM
;
A
#
# COMPACT_ATOMS: atom_id res chain seq x y z
N MET A 1 69.96 -5.41 26.90
CA MET A 1 69.04 -6.33 26.22
C MET A 1 67.85 -5.55 25.83
N PRO A 2 67.62 -5.27 24.55
CA PRO A 2 66.42 -4.62 24.16
C PRO A 2 65.26 -5.58 24.31
N SER A 3 64.34 -5.21 25.14
CA SER A 3 63.07 -5.89 25.22
C SER A 3 62.38 -5.71 23.88
N HIS A 4 62.19 -6.78 23.20
CA HIS A 4 61.32 -6.77 22.03
C HIS A 4 59.91 -6.42 22.48
N PRO A 5 59.32 -5.36 21.99
CA PRO A 5 57.95 -5.12 22.24
C PRO A 5 57.17 -6.31 21.65
N HIS A 6 56.42 -6.95 22.48
CA HIS A 6 55.53 -7.97 22.05
C HIS A 6 54.53 -7.37 21.05
N ARG A 7 54.77 -7.70 19.81
CA ARG A 7 53.89 -7.27 18.77
C ARG A 7 52.58 -8.05 18.94
N PRO A 8 51.48 -7.40 19.14
CA PRO A 8 50.23 -8.09 19.18
C PRO A 8 50.02 -8.82 17.83
N ASP A 9 49.74 -10.05 17.92
CA ASP A 9 49.55 -10.89 16.76
C ASP A 9 48.40 -10.35 15.92
N PRO A 10 48.62 -9.91 14.69
CA PRO A 10 47.56 -9.39 13.85
C PRO A 10 46.55 -10.48 13.44
N ALA A 11 46.89 -11.74 13.66
CA ALA A 11 45.98 -12.85 13.37
C ALA A 11 44.86 -13.00 14.40
N ALA A 12 44.95 -12.28 15.51
CA ALA A 12 43.87 -12.24 16.49
C ALA A 12 42.76 -11.21 16.17
N ALA A 13 42.84 -10.55 15.04
CA ALA A 13 41.70 -9.82 14.56
C ALA A 13 40.57 -10.88 14.32
N PRO A 14 39.49 -10.81 15.08
CA PRO A 14 38.38 -11.66 14.76
C PRO A 14 38.02 -11.35 13.31
N SER A 15 38.19 -12.33 12.48
CA SER A 15 37.45 -12.34 11.25
C SER A 15 36.02 -12.03 11.67
N ALA A 16 35.58 -10.86 11.39
CA ALA A 16 34.19 -10.55 11.56
C ALA A 16 33.43 -11.75 11.02
N PRO A 17 32.62 -12.41 11.80
CA PRO A 17 31.82 -13.47 11.27
C PRO A 17 31.16 -12.86 10.07
N ALA A 18 31.40 -13.45 8.93
CA ALA A 18 30.65 -13.09 7.78
C ALA A 18 29.23 -13.01 8.26
N ARG A 19 28.73 -11.82 8.44
CA ARG A 19 27.30 -11.68 8.64
C ARG A 19 26.68 -12.57 7.63
N PRO A 20 25.85 -13.50 8.01
CA PRO A 20 25.07 -14.16 7.02
C PRO A 20 24.47 -13.05 6.22
N LEU A 21 24.99 -12.86 5.05
CA LEU A 21 24.33 -12.08 4.06
C LEU A 21 22.90 -12.48 4.18
N LEU A 22 22.07 -11.53 4.51
CA LEU A 22 20.64 -11.76 4.46
C LEU A 22 20.40 -12.60 3.23
N PRO A 23 19.94 -13.82 3.42
CA PRO A 23 19.82 -14.68 2.27
C PRO A 23 18.93 -14.00 1.27
N PRO A 24 19.19 -14.15 0.00
CA PRO A 24 18.35 -13.60 -1.05
C PRO A 24 16.86 -13.91 -0.85
N GLU A 25 16.55 -14.86 -0.01
CA GLU A 25 15.18 -15.15 0.43
C GLU A 25 14.48 -13.99 1.14
N SER A 26 15.22 -13.08 1.76
CA SER A 26 14.63 -11.87 2.33
C SER A 26 14.15 -10.88 1.27
N LEU A 27 14.59 -11.07 0.04
CA LEU A 27 14.15 -10.34 -1.14
C LEU A 27 13.13 -11.13 -1.93
N LEU A 28 12.62 -12.20 -1.35
CA LEU A 28 11.71 -13.05 -2.05
C LEU A 28 10.42 -12.38 -2.37
N PRO A 29 10.15 -12.54 -3.64
CA PRO A 29 8.98 -12.04 -4.27
C PRO A 29 7.74 -12.70 -3.68
N ALA A 30 6.66 -12.40 -4.25
CA ALA A 30 5.29 -12.82 -4.05
C ALA A 30 5.00 -14.17 -3.36
N GLU A 31 5.88 -15.15 -3.40
CA GLU A 31 5.71 -16.42 -2.71
C GLU A 31 5.70 -16.29 -1.19
N THR A 32 6.49 -15.38 -0.64
CA THR A 32 6.48 -15.08 0.79
C THR A 32 5.24 -14.30 1.18
N LEU A 33 4.74 -13.45 0.31
CA LEU A 33 3.43 -12.81 0.46
C LEU A 33 2.33 -13.87 0.39
N GLY A 34 2.39 -14.81 -0.53
CA GLY A 34 1.46 -15.92 -0.63
C GLY A 34 1.38 -16.77 0.63
N SER A 35 2.50 -17.05 1.29
CA SER A 35 2.50 -17.80 2.55
C SER A 35 1.99 -16.99 3.75
N ALA A 36 2.13 -15.67 3.72
CA ALA A 36 1.51 -14.79 4.72
C ALA A 36 -0.03 -14.77 4.61
N TRP A 37 -0.54 -15.06 3.45
CA TRP A 37 -1.98 -15.19 3.18
C TRP A 37 -2.52 -16.57 3.58
N GLY A 38 -1.75 -17.61 3.38
CA GLY A 38 -2.15 -18.98 3.65
C GLY A 38 -2.48 -19.26 5.12
N ASP A 39 -1.92 -18.49 6.05
CA ASP A 39 -2.25 -18.54 7.46
C ASP A 39 -3.63 -17.95 7.79
N SER A 40 -4.24 -17.24 6.86
CA SER A 40 -5.57 -16.65 6.98
C SER A 40 -6.68 -17.58 6.47
N ARG A 41 -6.64 -18.85 6.87
CA ARG A 41 -7.71 -19.83 6.62
C ARG A 41 -8.09 -20.08 5.16
N GLY A 42 -7.15 -19.96 4.25
CA GLY A 42 -7.38 -20.24 2.83
C GLY A 42 -8.19 -19.18 2.09
N MET A 43 -8.34 -18.00 2.69
CA MET A 43 -8.99 -16.88 2.06
C MET A 43 -8.04 -16.20 1.09
N GLU A 44 -8.35 -16.27 -0.18
CA GLU A 44 -7.64 -15.51 -1.20
C GLU A 44 -8.12 -14.05 -1.19
N PRO A 45 -7.20 -13.08 -1.20
CA PRO A 45 -7.60 -11.69 -1.31
C PRO A 45 -8.31 -11.44 -2.64
N GLY A 46 -9.35 -10.61 -2.61
CA GLY A 46 -10.01 -10.17 -3.84
C GLY A 46 -9.07 -9.34 -4.73
N PRO A 47 -9.47 -9.08 -5.98
CA PRO A 47 -8.59 -8.38 -6.95
C PRO A 47 -8.10 -7.01 -6.47
N LEU A 48 -8.93 -6.25 -5.79
CA LEU A 48 -8.55 -4.95 -5.23
C LEU A 48 -7.55 -5.12 -4.08
N ALA A 49 -7.82 -6.04 -3.16
CA ALA A 49 -6.90 -6.34 -2.06
C ALA A 49 -5.53 -6.76 -2.57
N GLU A 50 -5.50 -7.65 -3.55
CA GLU A 50 -4.27 -8.09 -4.19
C GLU A 50 -3.51 -6.91 -4.82
N ALA A 51 -4.18 -6.06 -5.59
CA ALA A 51 -3.58 -4.88 -6.20
C ALA A 51 -3.04 -3.90 -5.14
N LEU A 52 -3.82 -3.63 -4.09
CA LEU A 52 -3.39 -2.77 -3.00
C LEU A 52 -2.13 -3.29 -2.32
N LEU A 53 -2.08 -4.56 -2.03
CA LEU A 53 -0.96 -5.16 -1.30
C LEU A 53 0.30 -5.29 -2.14
N ASN A 54 0.14 -5.47 -3.45
CA ASN A 54 1.26 -5.47 -4.38
C ASN A 54 1.89 -4.07 -4.55
N HIS A 55 1.07 -3.03 -4.55
CA HIS A 55 1.53 -1.64 -4.74
C HIS A 55 1.76 -0.89 -3.43
N LEU A 56 1.10 -1.32 -2.36
CA LEU A 56 1.11 -0.68 -1.04
C LEU A 56 1.35 -1.73 0.06
N PRO A 57 2.56 -2.25 0.21
CA PRO A 57 2.85 -3.20 1.29
C PRO A 57 2.56 -2.62 2.68
N GLU A 58 2.58 -1.31 2.82
CA GLU A 58 2.22 -0.59 4.05
C GLU A 58 0.74 -0.77 4.44
N PHE A 59 -0.11 -1.18 3.51
CA PHE A 59 -1.53 -1.45 3.75
C PHE A 59 -1.78 -2.82 4.41
N LEU A 60 -0.80 -3.70 4.43
CA LEU A 60 -0.95 -5.06 4.95
C LEU A 60 -1.45 -5.13 6.40
N PRO A 61 -0.93 -4.35 7.36
CA PRO A 61 -1.45 -4.38 8.73
C PRO A 61 -2.92 -3.99 8.82
N THR A 62 -3.33 -2.99 8.05
CA THR A 62 -4.73 -2.56 7.95
C THR A 62 -5.61 -3.67 7.38
N TYR A 63 -5.18 -4.28 6.28
CA TYR A 63 -5.90 -5.39 5.67
C TYR A 63 -6.11 -6.56 6.63
N ARG A 64 -5.06 -6.96 7.34
CA ARG A 64 -5.15 -8.04 8.36
C ARG A 64 -6.16 -7.71 9.45
N SER A 65 -6.13 -6.49 9.96
CA SER A 65 -7.10 -6.05 10.98
C SER A 65 -8.53 -6.08 10.47
N LEU A 66 -8.75 -5.73 9.21
CA LEU A 66 -10.06 -5.80 8.57
C LEU A 66 -10.57 -7.23 8.42
N VAL A 67 -9.72 -8.13 7.97
CA VAL A 67 -10.05 -9.56 7.85
C VAL A 67 -10.41 -10.15 9.21
N GLU A 68 -9.64 -9.82 10.26
CA GLU A 68 -9.93 -10.25 11.62
C GLU A 68 -11.25 -9.68 12.15
N ALA A 69 -11.53 -8.42 11.86
CA ALA A 69 -12.75 -7.75 12.32
C ALA A 69 -14.01 -8.25 11.59
N CYS A 70 -13.90 -8.54 10.32
CA CYS A 70 -15.02 -9.00 9.49
C CYS A 70 -15.21 -10.52 9.54
N ASP A 71 -14.22 -11.27 10.03
CA ASP A 71 -14.14 -12.75 9.98
C ASP A 71 -14.30 -13.29 8.54
N ASP A 72 -14.14 -12.43 7.55
CA ASP A 72 -14.25 -12.70 6.12
C ASP A 72 -13.54 -11.61 5.32
N ASP A 73 -13.54 -11.73 3.98
CA ASP A 73 -13.07 -10.66 3.10
C ASP A 73 -13.85 -9.37 3.38
N PRO A 74 -13.17 -8.28 3.72
CA PRO A 74 -13.83 -7.01 4.03
C PRO A 74 -14.64 -6.41 2.86
N GLY A 75 -14.40 -6.88 1.65
CA GLY A 75 -15.05 -6.37 0.45
C GLY A 75 -14.48 -5.06 -0.08
N GLU A 76 -14.71 -4.82 -1.34
CA GLU A 76 -14.18 -3.66 -2.08
C GLU A 76 -14.53 -2.31 -1.46
N PRO A 77 -15.79 -2.03 -1.06
CA PRO A 77 -16.14 -0.73 -0.48
C PRO A 77 -15.39 -0.41 0.80
N VAL A 78 -15.19 -1.39 1.67
CA VAL A 78 -14.46 -1.21 2.94
C VAL A 78 -12.99 -0.94 2.67
N LEU A 79 -12.39 -1.65 1.72
CA LEU A 79 -11.00 -1.43 1.32
C LEU A 79 -10.79 -0.03 0.74
N LEU A 80 -11.74 0.46 -0.05
CA LEU A 80 -11.69 1.80 -0.63
C LEU A 80 -11.80 2.89 0.45
N MET A 81 -12.65 2.70 1.44
CA MET A 81 -12.76 3.64 2.58
C MET A 81 -11.47 3.69 3.40
N GLU A 82 -10.90 2.54 3.73
CA GLU A 82 -9.64 2.47 4.49
C GLU A 82 -8.46 3.05 3.70
N LEU A 83 -8.46 2.85 2.39
CA LEU A 83 -7.47 3.47 1.51
C LEU A 83 -7.62 4.98 1.49
N ALA A 84 -8.86 5.49 1.46
CA ALA A 84 -9.14 6.91 1.53
C ALA A 84 -8.65 7.52 2.85
N ASP A 85 -8.84 6.83 3.96
CA ASP A 85 -8.33 7.26 5.26
C ASP A 85 -6.80 7.31 5.29
N LEU A 86 -6.14 6.31 4.72
CA LEU A 86 -4.69 6.29 4.60
C LEU A 86 -4.18 7.46 3.74
N VAL A 87 -4.82 7.71 2.61
CA VAL A 87 -4.50 8.83 1.71
C VAL A 87 -4.72 10.17 2.42
N SER A 88 -5.83 10.33 3.13
CA SER A 88 -6.14 11.54 3.90
C SER A 88 -5.07 11.84 4.96
N ALA A 89 -4.66 10.82 5.69
CA ALA A 89 -3.60 10.95 6.69
C ALA A 89 -2.26 11.37 6.06
N ARG A 90 -1.96 10.88 4.87
CA ARG A 90 -0.73 11.23 4.15
C ARG A 90 -0.78 12.61 3.53
N LEU A 91 -1.94 13.05 3.04
CA LEU A 91 -2.14 14.43 2.60
C LEU A 91 -1.89 15.42 3.74
N ALA A 92 -2.38 15.12 4.92
CA ALA A 92 -2.17 15.96 6.11
C ALA A 92 -0.70 16.02 6.55
N ALA A 93 0.08 14.95 6.33
CA ALA A 93 1.49 14.86 6.70
C ALA A 93 2.46 15.60 5.74
N GLN A 94 1.99 16.09 4.64
CA GLN A 94 2.63 16.93 3.61
C GLN A 94 3.93 16.42 2.97
N ALA A 95 4.94 16.01 3.70
CA ALA A 95 6.28 15.78 3.13
C ALA A 95 6.68 14.30 2.98
N ALA A 96 6.17 13.43 3.82
CA ALA A 96 6.66 12.04 3.92
C ALA A 96 5.83 11.02 3.11
N GLY A 97 4.82 11.48 2.40
CA GLY A 97 3.81 10.60 1.82
C GLY A 97 3.72 10.57 0.31
N ARG A 98 4.57 11.32 -0.41
CA ARG A 98 4.44 11.48 -1.86
C ARG A 98 4.42 10.14 -2.62
N SER A 99 5.38 9.30 -2.38
CA SER A 99 5.46 7.98 -3.04
C SER A 99 4.26 7.09 -2.72
N LEU A 100 3.77 7.15 -1.49
CA LEU A 100 2.59 6.39 -1.09
C LEU A 100 1.34 6.94 -1.79
N LEU A 101 1.18 8.27 -1.86
CA LEU A 101 0.07 8.90 -2.59
C LEU A 101 0.06 8.51 -4.07
N GLU A 102 1.21 8.59 -4.74
CA GLU A 102 1.33 8.20 -6.14
C GLU A 102 0.94 6.73 -6.37
N ARG A 103 1.39 5.83 -5.51
CA ARG A 103 1.08 4.40 -5.61
C ARG A 103 -0.40 4.12 -5.29
N ALA A 104 -0.92 4.72 -4.23
CA ALA A 104 -2.32 4.54 -3.83
C ALA A 104 -3.28 5.03 -4.91
N LEU A 105 -3.04 6.25 -5.40
CA LEU A 105 -3.87 6.84 -6.44
C LEU A 105 -3.70 6.14 -7.79
N GLY A 106 -2.52 5.58 -8.05
CA GLY A 106 -2.30 4.72 -9.21
C GLY A 106 -3.14 3.44 -9.18
N VAL A 107 -3.35 2.85 -8.02
CA VAL A 107 -4.25 1.69 -7.86
C VAL A 107 -5.70 2.09 -8.15
N ILE A 108 -6.15 3.23 -7.64
CA ILE A 108 -7.51 3.74 -7.89
C ILE A 108 -7.70 4.07 -9.38
N GLU A 109 -6.75 4.73 -9.99
CA GLU A 109 -6.79 5.03 -11.43
C GLU A 109 -6.90 3.75 -12.27
N GLY A 110 -6.07 2.76 -11.98
CA GLY A 110 -6.10 1.46 -12.66
C GLY A 110 -7.40 0.70 -12.44
N LEU A 111 -7.98 0.79 -11.25
CA LEU A 111 -9.27 0.18 -10.96
C LEU A 111 -10.38 0.84 -11.77
N ILE A 112 -10.46 2.16 -11.77
CA ILE A 112 -11.47 2.90 -12.53
C ILE A 112 -11.31 2.64 -14.03
N GLU A 113 -10.08 2.64 -14.54
CA GLU A 113 -9.79 2.30 -15.94
C GLU A 113 -10.25 0.88 -16.30
N SER A 114 -10.04 -0.08 -15.42
CA SER A 114 -10.48 -1.47 -15.64
C SER A 114 -11.99 -1.63 -15.73
N LEU A 115 -12.73 -0.67 -15.21
CA LEU A 115 -14.20 -0.61 -15.23
C LEU A 115 -14.73 0.20 -16.42
N ALA A 116 -13.90 0.50 -17.41
CA ALA A 116 -14.34 1.18 -18.63
C ALA A 116 -15.47 0.37 -19.30
N GLY A 117 -16.61 1.02 -19.48
CA GLY A 117 -17.84 0.38 -20.00
C GLY A 117 -18.85 -0.05 -18.93
N ASP A 118 -18.49 0.04 -17.64
CA ASP A 118 -19.42 -0.17 -16.53
C ASP A 118 -19.50 1.10 -15.66
N GLU A 119 -20.25 2.07 -16.16
CA GLU A 119 -20.40 3.37 -15.51
C GLU A 119 -20.98 3.28 -14.10
N SER A 120 -21.91 2.37 -13.88
CA SER A 120 -22.51 2.17 -12.55
C SER A 120 -21.46 1.73 -11.54
N ARG A 121 -20.58 0.84 -11.94
CA ARG A 121 -19.52 0.36 -11.08
C ARG A 121 -18.40 1.40 -10.85
N ARG A 122 -18.07 2.15 -11.90
CA ARG A 122 -17.15 3.28 -11.79
C ARG A 122 -17.66 4.32 -10.79
N GLU A 123 -18.94 4.66 -10.86
CA GLU A 123 -19.59 5.58 -9.93
C GLU A 123 -19.54 5.04 -8.49
N GLN A 124 -19.86 3.76 -8.28
CA GLN A 124 -19.80 3.13 -6.97
C GLN A 124 -18.40 3.17 -6.37
N VAL A 125 -17.38 2.89 -7.14
CA VAL A 125 -15.97 2.98 -6.72
C VAL A 125 -15.62 4.43 -6.37
N GLY A 126 -16.05 5.37 -7.21
CA GLY A 126 -15.85 6.81 -6.98
C GLY A 126 -16.50 7.27 -5.68
N ILE A 127 -17.75 6.91 -5.43
CA ILE A 127 -18.46 7.23 -4.20
C ILE A 127 -17.72 6.64 -3.00
N ALA A 128 -17.42 5.34 -3.04
CA ALA A 128 -16.78 4.67 -1.93
C ALA A 128 -15.41 5.26 -1.55
N PHE A 129 -14.67 5.77 -2.52
CA PHE A 129 -13.36 6.36 -2.30
C PHE A 129 -13.44 7.87 -2.03
N PHE A 130 -14.03 8.63 -2.94
CA PHE A 130 -13.99 10.10 -2.88
C PHE A 130 -14.94 10.72 -1.84
N ASP A 131 -16.01 10.04 -1.47
CA ASP A 131 -16.97 10.56 -0.49
C ASP A 131 -16.38 10.64 0.94
N SER A 132 -15.33 9.88 1.16
CA SER A 132 -14.56 9.93 2.42
C SER A 132 -13.74 11.22 2.59
N PHE A 133 -13.52 11.97 1.51
CA PHE A 133 -12.72 13.19 1.55
C PHE A 133 -13.60 14.45 1.71
N SER A 134 -13.16 15.37 2.57
CA SER A 134 -13.74 16.71 2.62
C SER A 134 -13.51 17.45 1.29
N PRO A 135 -14.33 18.47 0.97
CA PRO A 135 -14.12 19.28 -0.23
C PRO A 135 -12.73 19.90 -0.31
N GLU A 136 -12.15 20.28 0.82
CA GLU A 136 -10.79 20.81 0.90
C GLU A 136 -9.76 19.73 0.56
N SER A 137 -9.93 18.52 1.13
CA SER A 137 -9.04 17.38 0.84
C SER A 137 -9.11 16.97 -0.63
N ARG A 138 -10.29 17.01 -1.25
CA ARG A 138 -10.46 16.73 -2.68
C ARG A 138 -9.66 17.70 -3.55
N ARG A 139 -9.65 18.98 -3.20
CA ARG A 139 -8.84 19.99 -3.91
C ARG A 139 -7.34 19.72 -3.80
N LEU A 140 -6.88 19.30 -2.62
CA LEU A 140 -5.48 18.93 -2.40
C LEU A 140 -5.11 17.66 -3.14
N LEU A 141 -6.08 16.76 -3.32
CA LEU A 141 -5.90 15.49 -4.00
C LEU A 141 -5.85 15.64 -5.53
N THR A 142 -6.60 16.58 -6.09
CA THR A 142 -6.78 16.77 -7.54
C THR A 142 -5.47 16.76 -8.34
N PRO A 143 -4.38 17.44 -7.92
CA PRO A 143 -3.12 17.42 -8.67
C PRO A 143 -2.46 16.03 -8.79
N TRP A 144 -2.88 15.10 -7.97
CA TRP A 144 -2.33 13.73 -7.90
C TRP A 144 -3.18 12.70 -8.65
N LEU A 145 -4.40 13.09 -9.06
CA LEU A 145 -5.34 12.20 -9.73
C LEU A 145 -4.98 12.01 -11.19
N GLY A 146 -5.18 10.80 -11.69
CA GLY A 146 -5.14 10.52 -13.11
C GLY A 146 -6.45 10.94 -13.81
N PRO A 147 -6.48 10.89 -15.14
CA PRO A 147 -7.61 11.39 -15.94
C PRO A 147 -8.93 10.67 -15.65
N GLN A 148 -8.90 9.36 -15.40
CA GLN A 148 -10.10 8.57 -15.10
C GLN A 148 -10.68 8.93 -13.74
N SER A 149 -9.82 9.12 -12.76
CA SER A 149 -10.20 9.54 -11.39
C SER A 149 -10.78 10.95 -11.37
N ILE A 150 -10.22 11.86 -12.15
CA ILE A 150 -10.74 13.23 -12.32
C ILE A 150 -12.14 13.19 -12.91
N GLU A 151 -12.33 12.45 -13.98
CA GLU A 151 -13.64 12.31 -14.65
C GLU A 151 -14.73 11.82 -13.69
N VAL A 152 -14.41 10.79 -12.89
CA VAL A 152 -15.33 10.27 -11.89
C VAL A 152 -15.62 11.29 -10.79
N LEU A 153 -14.60 11.98 -10.29
CA LEU A 153 -14.77 13.02 -9.27
C LEU A 153 -15.65 14.17 -9.76
N GLU A 154 -15.43 14.66 -10.97
CA GLU A 154 -16.24 15.71 -11.60
C GLU A 154 -17.70 15.27 -11.80
N ALA A 155 -17.90 14.02 -12.22
CA ALA A 155 -19.24 13.46 -12.34
C ALA A 155 -19.99 13.43 -10.99
N LEU A 156 -19.31 13.05 -9.92
CA LEU A 156 -19.88 13.06 -8.56
C LEU A 156 -20.24 14.47 -8.07
N GLU A 157 -19.40 15.46 -8.38
CA GLU A 157 -19.64 16.84 -7.98
C GLU A 157 -20.76 17.52 -8.81
N THR A 158 -21.00 17.02 -10.01
CA THR A 158 -22.02 17.54 -10.93
C THR A 158 -23.36 16.84 -10.76
N SER A 159 -23.39 15.64 -10.19
CA SER A 159 -24.63 14.90 -9.93
C SER A 159 -25.44 15.60 -8.83
N PRO A 160 -26.60 16.20 -9.14
CA PRO A 160 -27.48 16.72 -8.10
C PRO A 160 -28.02 15.55 -7.26
N MET A 161 -27.74 15.59 -5.99
CA MET A 161 -28.45 14.73 -5.04
C MET A 161 -29.93 15.07 -4.97
#